data_8887c2987f44a10c5ee4a1886b1fc496
#
_entry.id   8887c2987f44a10c5ee4a1886b1fc496
#
_cell.length_a   1.000
_cell.length_b   1.000
_cell.length_c   1.000
_cell.angle_alpha   90.00
_cell.angle_beta   90.00
_cell.angle_gamma   90.00
#
_symmetry.space_group_name_H-M   'P 1'
#
loop_
_entity.id
_entity.type
_entity.pdbx_description
1 polymer ?
#
loop_
_entity_poly.entity_id
_entity_poly.type
_entity_poly.pdbx_seq_one_letter_code
_entity_poly.pdbx_strand_id
1 'polypeptide(L)'
;MDLTLLEIDTIEAVASHEVIYQLAAILPVHEAGTPGRRPHYPPWVHVLHKALAGVLGSHSKAARAMAHPAYWRTIRHHAATHSAPRPPRRPPQRWHHNYAQRLLDDHANELLNAFRPLARRLATELGCLAHTAPVSHTNPARGQFVVGDGTVVAAPVRKATADRWAEQGGRRIHAGIEVQNGEEDSEFRYGIKFAMLATRPDTIRNNRVILDIAPVPAGKGYGGEARVAIDMIDRVVADPDVRCDGLCYDGAFRGTHIDHAMKRGLSVLSPIHDGTRKPAALAPLACPCGEVHDLWTEDGRICERQILDTGEKHLQACPVGKIFSRRNADGSHRWYIEFATPSCGTVHRQRIDTTDGDRKRGYNRAEHLRQHIKTDDGDSVYDRCYGWREDSESLNNTLDRTLYGGRMIAYTAVRQLTVMLGFALGRNAIAAYLHRRRHPDERAA
;
A
#
# COMPACT_ATOMS: atom_id res chain seq x y z
N MET A 1 3.70 -22.99 10.74
CA MET A 1 3.25 -22.90 12.14
C MET A 1 2.85 -21.46 12.42
N ASP A 2 1.59 -21.24 12.76
CA ASP A 2 1.09 -19.88 13.02
C ASP A 2 1.52 -19.47 14.44
N LEU A 3 2.53 -18.59 14.54
CA LEU A 3 3.07 -18.14 15.82
C LEU A 3 2.15 -17.06 16.41
N THR A 4 1.44 -17.39 17.48
CA THR A 4 0.76 -16.39 18.30
C THR A 4 1.80 -15.61 19.09
N LEU A 5 1.89 -14.29 18.85
CA LEU A 5 2.83 -13.43 19.57
C LEU A 5 2.29 -13.11 20.97
N LEU A 6 3.08 -13.38 21.98
CA LEU A 6 2.87 -12.88 23.34
C LEU A 6 3.26 -11.40 23.42
N GLU A 7 2.87 -10.71 24.48
CA GLU A 7 3.25 -9.31 24.71
C GLU A 7 4.78 -9.13 24.72
N ILE A 8 5.52 -10.05 25.33
CA ILE A 8 6.97 -10.02 25.36
C ILE A 8 7.58 -10.14 23.97
N ASP A 9 7.08 -11.07 23.12
CA ASP A 9 7.53 -11.22 21.74
C ASP A 9 7.28 -9.95 20.92
N THR A 10 6.12 -9.27 21.15
CA THR A 10 5.78 -8.01 20.51
C THR A 10 6.75 -6.90 20.90
N ILE A 11 7.11 -6.82 22.19
CA ILE A 11 8.09 -5.84 22.70
C ILE A 11 9.46 -6.12 22.13
N GLU A 12 9.88 -7.38 22.10
CA GLU A 12 11.16 -7.80 21.54
C GLU A 12 11.21 -7.52 20.03
N ALA A 13 10.15 -7.82 19.29
CA ALA A 13 10.06 -7.54 17.85
C ALA A 13 10.27 -6.05 17.56
N VAL A 14 9.58 -5.17 18.30
CA VAL A 14 9.70 -3.72 18.09
C VAL A 14 11.05 -3.20 18.58
N ALA A 15 11.55 -3.67 19.74
CA ALA A 15 12.81 -3.21 20.30
C ALA A 15 14.04 -3.68 19.50
N SER A 16 13.97 -4.86 18.85
CA SER A 16 15.06 -5.39 18.02
C SER A 16 15.08 -4.81 16.60
N HIS A 17 14.08 -4.00 16.22
CA HIS A 17 13.95 -3.48 14.86
C HIS A 17 14.82 -2.23 14.66
N GLU A 18 15.89 -2.33 13.86
CA GLU A 18 16.87 -1.26 13.66
C GLU A 18 16.27 0.04 13.13
N VAL A 19 15.20 -0.03 12.31
CA VAL A 19 14.52 1.14 11.73
C VAL A 19 14.05 2.12 12.80
N ILE A 20 13.71 1.65 14.01
CA ILE A 20 13.36 2.50 15.16
C ILE A 20 14.51 3.46 15.50
N TYR A 21 15.73 2.95 15.51
CA TYR A 21 16.92 3.72 15.88
C TYR A 21 17.40 4.59 14.74
N GLN A 22 17.31 4.10 13.51
CA GLN A 22 17.64 4.87 12.29
C GLN A 22 16.74 6.08 12.13
N LEU A 23 15.42 5.92 12.31
CA LEU A 23 14.47 7.05 12.29
C LEU A 23 14.70 8.02 13.43
N ALA A 24 15.02 7.52 14.62
CA ALA A 24 15.29 8.39 15.75
C ALA A 24 16.57 9.21 15.57
N ALA A 25 17.52 8.73 14.79
CA ALA A 25 18.78 9.43 14.54
C ALA A 25 18.63 10.72 13.70
N ILE A 26 17.53 10.85 12.96
CA ILE A 26 17.23 12.10 12.21
C ILE A 26 16.66 13.19 13.10
N LEU A 27 16.18 12.84 14.30
CA LEU A 27 15.62 13.82 15.23
C LEU A 27 16.72 14.63 15.90
N PRO A 28 16.52 15.94 16.11
CA PRO A 28 17.53 16.76 16.75
C PRO A 28 17.83 16.30 18.18
N VAL A 29 19.09 16.26 18.51
CA VAL A 29 19.57 16.00 19.86
C VAL A 29 19.76 17.34 20.56
N HIS A 30 19.33 17.45 21.81
CA HIS A 30 19.52 18.65 22.59
C HIS A 30 21.03 18.88 22.86
N GLU A 31 21.57 19.92 22.25
CA GLU A 31 22.99 20.27 22.39
C GLU A 31 23.30 20.89 23.76
N ALA A 32 24.54 20.75 24.20
CA ALA A 32 25.00 21.39 25.42
C ALA A 32 24.99 22.91 25.23
N GLY A 33 24.36 23.64 26.16
CA GLY A 33 24.23 25.09 26.10
C GLY A 33 22.93 25.60 25.45
N THR A 34 22.14 24.75 24.82
CA THR A 34 20.80 25.12 24.33
C THR A 34 19.88 25.48 25.51
N PRO A 35 19.16 26.63 25.48
CA PRO A 35 18.19 26.96 26.51
C PRO A 35 17.09 25.92 26.65
N GLY A 36 16.68 25.63 27.88
CA GLY A 36 15.60 24.69 28.18
C GLY A 36 16.05 23.47 28.96
N ARG A 37 15.08 22.70 29.45
CA ARG A 37 15.35 21.46 30.19
C ARG A 37 15.79 20.36 29.23
N ARG A 38 16.94 19.75 29.48
CA ARG A 38 17.40 18.57 28.72
C ARG A 38 16.35 17.46 28.77
N PRO A 39 16.05 16.85 27.60
CA PRO A 39 15.22 15.64 27.55
C PRO A 39 15.86 14.52 28.40
N HIS A 40 15.05 13.87 29.22
CA HIS A 40 15.56 12.82 30.10
C HIS A 40 15.87 11.51 29.37
N TYR A 41 15.18 11.27 28.25
CA TYR A 41 15.33 10.08 27.40
C TYR A 41 15.73 10.48 25.98
N PRO A 42 16.57 9.67 25.31
CA PRO A 42 16.94 9.90 23.91
C PRO A 42 15.72 9.72 22.98
N PRO A 43 15.70 10.38 21.79
CA PRO A 43 14.58 10.36 20.88
C PRO A 43 14.05 8.98 20.51
N TRP A 44 14.91 7.97 20.37
CA TRP A 44 14.51 6.61 20.01
C TRP A 44 13.52 5.99 21.00
N VAL A 45 13.58 6.35 22.28
CA VAL A 45 12.61 5.88 23.30
C VAL A 45 11.18 6.31 22.96
N HIS A 46 11.03 7.47 22.35
CA HIS A 46 9.72 8.02 21.98
C HIS A 46 9.22 7.48 20.64
N VAL A 47 10.11 7.22 19.67
CA VAL A 47 9.81 6.51 18.41
C VAL A 47 9.37 5.08 18.73
N LEU A 48 10.13 4.36 19.57
CA LEU A 48 9.79 3.02 20.06
C LEU A 48 8.39 3.00 20.72
N HIS A 49 8.12 3.98 21.58
CA HIS A 49 6.81 4.10 22.24
C HIS A 49 5.67 4.25 21.24
N LYS A 50 5.87 5.02 20.14
CA LYS A 50 4.86 5.14 19.07
C LYS A 50 4.63 3.81 18.37
N ALA A 51 5.69 3.10 18.01
CA ALA A 51 5.59 1.79 17.38
C ALA A 51 4.88 0.77 18.30
N LEU A 52 5.26 0.72 19.57
CA LEU A 52 4.56 -0.13 20.57
C LEU A 52 3.09 0.26 20.74
N ALA A 53 2.77 1.56 20.75
CA ALA A 53 1.38 2.01 20.85
C ALA A 53 0.53 1.53 19.65
N GLY A 54 1.11 1.52 18.45
CA GLY A 54 0.47 1.04 17.23
C GLY A 54 0.12 -0.45 17.25
N VAL A 55 0.88 -1.28 17.95
CA VAL A 55 0.68 -2.74 17.99
C VAL A 55 0.07 -3.25 19.30
N LEU A 56 0.30 -2.56 20.43
CA LEU A 56 -0.33 -2.89 21.72
C LEU A 56 -1.71 -2.23 21.87
N GLY A 57 -2.09 -1.37 20.96
CA GLY A 57 -3.43 -0.79 20.86
C GLY A 57 -3.66 0.51 21.62
N SER A 58 -2.69 1.03 22.39
CA SER A 58 -2.79 2.38 22.97
C SER A 58 -1.49 2.91 23.54
N HIS A 59 -1.34 4.23 23.61
CA HIS A 59 -0.22 4.89 24.30
C HIS A 59 -0.11 4.49 25.78
N SER A 60 -1.25 4.26 26.45
CA SER A 60 -1.26 3.85 27.86
C SER A 60 -0.72 2.44 28.05
N LYS A 61 -1.10 1.50 27.16
CA LYS A 61 -0.56 0.13 27.18
C LYS A 61 0.94 0.13 26.87
N ALA A 62 1.37 0.85 25.84
CA ALA A 62 2.79 0.98 25.48
C ALA A 62 3.61 1.58 26.63
N ALA A 63 3.15 2.67 27.24
CA ALA A 63 3.84 3.29 28.37
C ALA A 63 3.91 2.35 29.59
N ARG A 64 2.86 1.56 29.86
CA ARG A 64 2.85 0.56 30.94
C ARG A 64 3.84 -0.58 30.64
N ALA A 65 3.85 -1.09 29.43
CA ALA A 65 4.81 -2.11 29.01
C ALA A 65 6.25 -1.61 29.18
N MET A 66 6.56 -0.42 28.65
CA MET A 66 7.89 0.19 28.79
C MET A 66 8.28 0.47 30.25
N ALA A 67 7.32 0.75 31.14
CA ALA A 67 7.56 0.96 32.55
C ALA A 67 7.84 -0.34 33.32
N HIS A 68 7.57 -1.51 32.75
CA HIS A 68 7.83 -2.79 33.37
C HIS A 68 9.34 -3.08 33.39
N PRO A 69 9.95 -3.38 34.58
CA PRO A 69 11.41 -3.48 34.70
C PRO A 69 12.05 -4.52 33.80
N ALA A 70 11.40 -5.68 33.61
CA ALA A 70 11.92 -6.74 32.75
C ALA A 70 11.91 -6.30 31.28
N TYR A 71 10.78 -5.74 30.79
CA TYR A 71 10.66 -5.26 29.41
C TYR A 71 11.62 -4.10 29.13
N TRP A 72 11.79 -3.19 30.10
CA TRP A 72 12.76 -2.10 29.97
C TRP A 72 14.19 -2.59 29.86
N ARG A 73 14.55 -3.68 30.55
CA ARG A 73 15.88 -4.32 30.42
C ARG A 73 16.07 -4.87 29.00
N THR A 74 15.09 -5.60 28.45
CA THR A 74 15.10 -6.10 27.07
C THR A 74 15.25 -4.96 26.06
N ILE A 75 14.45 -3.91 26.18
CA ILE A 75 14.51 -2.71 25.33
C ILE A 75 15.92 -2.09 25.38
N ARG A 76 16.50 -1.93 26.56
CA ARG A 76 17.84 -1.35 26.71
C ARG A 76 18.94 -2.26 26.14
N HIS A 77 18.75 -3.58 26.21
CA HIS A 77 19.67 -4.53 25.60
C HIS A 77 19.67 -4.35 24.07
N HIS A 78 18.52 -4.36 23.43
CA HIS A 78 18.42 -4.13 21.97
C HIS A 78 18.92 -2.75 21.55
N ALA A 79 18.65 -1.71 22.32
CA ALA A 79 19.20 -0.39 22.03
C ALA A 79 20.74 -0.38 22.03
N ALA A 80 21.36 -1.15 22.93
CA ALA A 80 22.83 -1.29 22.96
C ALA A 80 23.37 -2.07 21.76
N THR A 81 22.67 -3.09 21.26
CA THR A 81 23.08 -3.82 20.05
C THR A 81 23.04 -2.95 18.79
N HIS A 82 22.18 -1.95 18.77
CA HIS A 82 22.09 -0.95 17.69
C HIS A 82 22.91 0.32 17.94
N SER A 83 23.86 0.29 18.90
CA SER A 83 24.71 1.44 19.26
C SER A 83 23.93 2.73 19.55
N ALA A 84 22.67 2.60 19.98
CA ALA A 84 21.82 3.75 20.26
C ALA A 84 22.23 4.44 21.58
N PRO A 85 22.03 5.75 21.73
CA PRO A 85 22.34 6.49 22.94
C PRO A 85 21.72 5.82 24.17
N ARG A 86 22.56 5.61 25.20
CA ARG A 86 22.17 4.86 26.40
C ARG A 86 21.09 5.60 27.19
N PRO A 87 19.92 5.00 27.42
CA PRO A 87 18.87 5.61 28.20
C PRO A 87 19.10 5.41 29.71
N PRO A 88 18.44 6.16 30.59
CA PRO A 88 18.48 5.94 32.03
C PRO A 88 18.09 4.50 32.41
N ARG A 89 18.61 4.02 33.56
CA ARG A 89 18.22 2.70 34.10
C ARG A 89 16.74 2.67 34.49
N ARG A 90 16.21 3.77 35.01
CA ARG A 90 14.81 3.92 35.37
C ARG A 90 13.95 3.97 34.07
N PRO A 91 12.86 3.21 33.98
CA PRO A 91 11.99 3.21 32.81
C PRO A 91 11.26 4.56 32.65
N PRO A 92 10.88 4.90 31.40
CA PRO A 92 10.11 6.12 31.12
C PRO A 92 8.69 6.00 31.70
N GLN A 93 8.16 7.13 32.14
CA GLN A 93 6.77 7.27 32.54
C GLN A 93 5.97 7.93 31.39
N ARG A 94 4.65 7.76 31.38
CA ARG A 94 3.77 8.30 30.34
C ARG A 94 3.99 9.80 30.05
N TRP A 95 4.22 10.60 31.07
CA TRP A 95 4.42 12.04 30.90
C TRP A 95 5.69 12.40 30.13
N HIS A 96 6.75 11.55 30.14
CA HIS A 96 7.94 11.77 29.32
C HIS A 96 7.59 11.69 27.84
N HIS A 97 6.73 10.73 27.45
CA HIS A 97 6.28 10.60 26.06
C HIS A 97 5.38 11.76 25.64
N ASN A 98 4.51 12.25 26.54
CA ASN A 98 3.69 13.42 26.28
C ASN A 98 4.53 14.68 26.06
N TYR A 99 5.61 14.84 26.85
CA TYR A 99 6.54 15.96 26.69
C TYR A 99 7.28 15.90 25.34
N ALA A 100 7.72 14.73 24.92
CA ALA A 100 8.42 14.53 23.65
C ALA A 100 7.48 14.53 22.42
N GLN A 101 6.16 14.59 22.62
CA GLN A 101 5.20 14.54 21.51
C GLN A 101 5.42 15.67 20.51
N ARG A 102 5.75 16.88 20.98
CA ARG A 102 6.04 18.03 20.12
C ARG A 102 7.22 17.78 19.20
N LEU A 103 8.29 17.17 19.69
CA LEU A 103 9.45 16.82 18.89
C LEU A 103 9.06 15.91 17.72
N LEU A 104 8.23 14.87 17.97
CA LEU A 104 7.76 13.97 16.92
C LEU A 104 6.79 14.65 15.94
N ASP A 105 5.94 15.55 16.44
CA ASP A 105 4.99 16.29 15.61
C ASP A 105 5.73 17.28 14.69
N ASP A 106 6.71 18.00 15.21
CA ASP A 106 7.49 19.00 14.46
C ASP A 106 8.31 18.33 13.32
N HIS A 107 8.68 17.05 13.46
CA HIS A 107 9.46 16.27 12.47
C HIS A 107 8.67 15.14 11.80
N ALA A 108 7.33 15.15 11.85
CA ALA A 108 6.52 14.04 11.36
C ALA A 108 6.73 13.72 9.86
N ASN A 109 6.83 14.74 9.03
CA ASN A 109 7.07 14.58 7.59
C ASN A 109 8.49 14.07 7.29
N GLU A 110 9.48 14.52 8.02
CA GLU A 110 10.87 14.05 7.91
C GLU A 110 10.96 12.58 8.30
N LEU A 111 10.33 12.20 9.41
CA LEU A 111 10.23 10.81 9.86
C LEU A 111 9.54 9.92 8.81
N LEU A 112 8.43 10.38 8.23
CA LEU A 112 7.73 9.64 7.17
C LEU A 112 8.59 9.52 5.91
N ASN A 113 9.28 10.59 5.50
CA ASN A 113 10.15 10.56 4.34
C ASN A 113 11.33 9.60 4.53
N ALA A 114 11.91 9.53 5.72
CA ALA A 114 12.96 8.58 6.05
C ALA A 114 12.43 7.14 6.23
N PHE A 115 11.21 6.96 6.71
CA PHE A 115 10.57 5.66 6.85
C PHE A 115 10.45 4.92 5.51
N ARG A 116 10.04 5.62 4.45
CA ARG A 116 9.75 5.03 3.14
C ARG A 116 10.89 4.21 2.53
N PRO A 117 12.11 4.72 2.38
CA PRO A 117 13.23 3.91 1.86
C PRO A 117 13.60 2.76 2.81
N LEU A 118 13.50 2.95 4.12
CA LEU A 118 13.75 1.90 5.10
C LEU A 118 12.72 0.77 5.03
N ALA A 119 11.46 1.10 4.80
CA ALA A 119 10.40 0.12 4.60
C ALA A 119 10.57 -0.67 3.29
N ARG A 120 11.01 -0.02 2.20
CA ARG A 120 11.32 -0.71 0.94
C ARG A 120 12.52 -1.64 1.08
N ARG A 121 13.58 -1.21 1.76
CA ARG A 121 14.72 -2.08 2.09
C ARG A 121 14.26 -3.31 2.87
N LEU A 122 13.45 -3.13 3.91
CA LEU A 122 12.86 -4.25 4.63
C LEU A 122 12.06 -5.18 3.71
N ALA A 123 11.28 -4.63 2.79
CA ALA A 123 10.51 -5.45 1.84
C ALA A 123 11.43 -6.32 0.98
N THR A 124 12.56 -5.78 0.49
CA THR A 124 13.58 -6.54 -0.27
C THR A 124 14.25 -7.61 0.58
N GLU A 125 14.58 -7.32 1.82
CA GLU A 125 15.13 -8.29 2.79
C GLU A 125 14.16 -9.46 3.05
N LEU A 126 12.85 -9.22 2.97
CA LEU A 126 11.81 -10.25 3.10
C LEU A 126 11.47 -10.95 1.78
N GLY A 127 12.20 -10.68 0.69
CA GLY A 127 11.98 -11.29 -0.62
C GLY A 127 10.91 -10.62 -1.48
N CYS A 128 10.47 -9.40 -1.12
CA CYS A 128 9.56 -8.61 -1.94
C CYS A 128 10.33 -7.61 -2.82
N LEU A 129 9.71 -7.20 -3.93
CA LEU A 129 10.19 -6.12 -4.82
C LEU A 129 11.66 -6.31 -5.25
N ALA A 130 12.11 -7.56 -5.37
CA ALA A 130 13.49 -7.90 -5.67
C ALA A 130 13.78 -7.87 -7.19
N HIS A 131 14.92 -7.30 -7.59
CA HIS A 131 15.35 -7.29 -8.99
C HIS A 131 15.63 -8.68 -9.57
N THR A 132 15.96 -9.64 -8.73
CA THR A 132 16.29 -11.02 -9.11
C THR A 132 15.07 -11.89 -9.45
N ALA A 133 13.85 -11.46 -9.06
CA ALA A 133 12.65 -12.22 -9.37
C ALA A 133 12.36 -12.23 -10.88
N PRO A 134 11.85 -13.33 -11.45
CA PRO A 134 11.48 -13.38 -12.86
C PRO A 134 10.32 -12.42 -13.15
N VAL A 135 10.34 -11.75 -14.32
CA VAL A 135 9.25 -10.88 -14.77
C VAL A 135 8.24 -11.72 -15.55
N SER A 136 7.00 -11.76 -15.10
CA SER A 136 5.89 -12.34 -15.85
C SER A 136 4.62 -11.56 -15.61
N HIS A 137 4.01 -11.05 -16.65
CA HIS A 137 2.71 -10.36 -16.57
C HIS A 137 1.52 -11.31 -16.76
N THR A 138 1.75 -12.53 -17.23
CA THR A 138 0.74 -13.60 -17.35
C THR A 138 0.74 -14.53 -16.13
N ASN A 139 1.85 -14.61 -15.42
CA ASN A 139 1.96 -15.36 -14.16
C ASN A 139 2.78 -14.55 -13.15
N PRO A 140 2.23 -13.46 -12.60
CA PRO A 140 2.98 -12.55 -11.73
C PRO A 140 3.26 -13.18 -10.37
N ALA A 141 4.40 -12.79 -9.78
CA ALA A 141 4.76 -13.17 -8.42
C ALA A 141 4.17 -12.19 -7.42
N ARG A 142 3.51 -12.70 -6.37
CA ARG A 142 2.87 -11.87 -5.32
C ARG A 142 3.82 -10.86 -4.70
N GLY A 143 5.03 -11.29 -4.35
CA GLY A 143 6.04 -10.42 -3.73
C GLY A 143 6.52 -9.28 -4.62
N GLN A 144 6.22 -9.29 -5.92
CA GLN A 144 6.55 -8.22 -6.87
C GLN A 144 5.40 -7.22 -7.07
N PHE A 145 4.31 -7.38 -6.32
CA PHE A 145 3.16 -6.49 -6.36
C PHE A 145 3.02 -5.68 -5.08
N VAL A 146 2.57 -4.47 -5.24
CA VAL A 146 2.08 -3.66 -4.13
C VAL A 146 0.55 -3.76 -4.08
N VAL A 147 0.02 -3.75 -2.87
CA VAL A 147 -1.41 -3.70 -2.61
C VAL A 147 -1.73 -2.41 -1.87
N GLY A 148 -2.82 -1.76 -2.20
CA GLY A 148 -3.20 -0.52 -1.58
C GLY A 148 -4.70 -0.41 -1.34
N ASP A 149 -5.06 0.36 -0.33
CA ASP A 149 -6.45 0.65 0.01
C ASP A 149 -6.54 1.90 0.87
N GLY A 150 -7.72 2.53 0.83
CA GLY A 150 -8.08 3.62 1.72
C GLY A 150 -8.82 3.12 2.95
N THR A 151 -8.47 3.62 4.11
CA THR A 151 -9.18 3.29 5.35
C THR A 151 -9.63 4.55 6.09
N VAL A 152 -10.83 4.52 6.65
CA VAL A 152 -11.38 5.63 7.45
C VAL A 152 -11.22 5.30 8.93
N VAL A 153 -10.32 6.00 9.61
CA VAL A 153 -10.16 5.91 11.06
C VAL A 153 -11.12 6.89 11.73
N ALA A 154 -12.00 6.39 12.60
CA ALA A 154 -12.98 7.24 13.27
C ALA A 154 -12.33 8.40 14.02
N ALA A 155 -12.93 9.57 13.98
CA ALA A 155 -12.45 10.74 14.71
C ALA A 155 -12.45 10.51 16.24
N PRO A 156 -11.65 11.27 17.00
CA PRO A 156 -11.53 11.11 18.46
C PRO A 156 -12.83 11.42 19.21
N VAL A 157 -13.71 12.19 18.60
CA VAL A 157 -15.02 12.54 19.14
C VAL A 157 -16.10 12.49 18.05
N ARG A 158 -17.37 12.49 18.43
CA ARG A 158 -18.50 12.58 17.50
C ARG A 158 -18.52 13.95 16.82
N LYS A 159 -19.04 14.02 15.59
CA LYS A 159 -19.12 15.26 14.79
C LYS A 159 -19.80 16.39 15.58
N ALA A 160 -20.97 16.14 16.17
CA ALA A 160 -21.68 17.15 16.97
C ALA A 160 -20.84 17.73 18.13
N THR A 161 -19.94 16.93 18.72
CA THR A 161 -19.02 17.44 19.75
C THR A 161 -17.90 18.29 19.14
N ALA A 162 -17.39 17.90 17.99
CA ALA A 162 -16.39 18.66 17.26
C ALA A 162 -16.93 20.02 16.81
N ASP A 163 -18.14 20.04 16.25
CA ASP A 163 -18.81 21.26 15.81
C ASP A 163 -19.02 22.23 16.99
N ARG A 164 -19.58 21.74 18.12
CA ARG A 164 -19.74 22.54 19.34
C ARG A 164 -18.43 23.13 19.85
N TRP A 165 -17.32 22.37 19.80
CA TRP A 165 -16.01 22.88 20.21
C TRP A 165 -15.49 23.97 19.25
N ALA A 166 -15.73 23.81 17.95
CA ALA A 166 -15.35 24.82 16.96
C ALA A 166 -16.15 26.14 17.13
N GLU A 167 -17.46 26.04 17.40
CA GLU A 167 -18.36 27.19 17.67
C GLU A 167 -17.94 27.94 18.93
N GLN A 168 -17.46 27.25 19.94
CA GLN A 168 -16.98 27.82 21.20
C GLN A 168 -15.55 28.39 21.11
N GLY A 169 -14.94 28.44 19.91
CA GLY A 169 -13.56 28.87 19.73
C GLY A 169 -12.52 27.91 20.33
N GLY A 170 -12.94 26.65 20.61
CA GLY A 170 -12.12 25.63 21.22
C GLY A 170 -11.25 24.86 20.21
N ARG A 171 -10.93 23.61 20.55
CA ARG A 171 -10.07 22.74 19.73
C ARG A 171 -10.72 22.40 18.42
N ARG A 172 -10.03 22.66 17.31
CA ARG A 172 -10.40 22.12 15.99
C ARG A 172 -9.84 20.72 15.81
N ILE A 173 -10.65 19.85 15.22
CA ILE A 173 -10.28 18.48 14.91
C ILE A 173 -10.09 18.38 13.41
N HIS A 174 -8.95 17.86 12.98
CA HIS A 174 -8.72 17.52 11.58
C HIS A 174 -9.45 16.20 11.27
N ALA A 175 -10.70 16.29 10.81
CA ALA A 175 -11.54 15.17 10.41
C ALA A 175 -12.65 15.67 9.46
N GLY A 176 -13.16 14.79 8.63
CA GLY A 176 -14.25 15.05 7.69
C GLY A 176 -15.33 13.97 7.75
N ILE A 177 -16.37 14.13 6.93
CA ILE A 177 -17.33 13.07 6.63
C ILE A 177 -16.76 12.30 5.45
N GLU A 178 -16.41 11.04 5.67
CA GLU A 178 -15.82 10.14 4.69
C GLU A 178 -16.78 9.00 4.36
N VAL A 179 -16.74 8.54 3.12
CA VAL A 179 -17.46 7.33 2.68
C VAL A 179 -16.58 6.13 2.95
N GLN A 180 -17.10 5.14 3.66
CA GLN A 180 -16.36 3.94 4.02
C GLN A 180 -16.59 2.78 3.05
N ASN A 181 -17.80 2.63 2.51
CA ASN A 181 -18.18 1.55 1.60
C ASN A 181 -18.68 2.13 0.26
N GLY A 182 -18.69 1.30 -0.80
CA GLY A 182 -19.11 1.69 -2.14
C GLY A 182 -20.59 2.09 -2.27
N GLU A 183 -21.03 2.31 -3.50
CA GLU A 183 -22.21 3.11 -3.86
C GLU A 183 -23.57 2.63 -3.30
N GLU A 184 -23.78 1.34 -3.04
CA GLU A 184 -25.08 0.81 -2.61
C GLU A 184 -25.27 0.81 -1.07
N ASP A 185 -24.17 0.68 -0.30
CA ASP A 185 -24.16 0.66 1.16
C ASP A 185 -23.25 1.76 1.72
N SER A 186 -23.30 2.98 1.19
CA SER A 186 -22.42 4.05 1.61
C SER A 186 -22.64 4.43 3.08
N GLU A 187 -21.76 3.92 3.93
CA GLU A 187 -21.69 4.32 5.32
C GLU A 187 -20.86 5.60 5.45
N PHE A 188 -21.48 6.66 5.91
CA PHE A 188 -20.80 7.92 6.20
C PHE A 188 -20.21 7.89 7.61
N ARG A 189 -18.88 7.99 7.67
CA ARG A 189 -18.16 7.99 8.94
C ARG A 189 -17.46 9.33 9.16
N TYR A 190 -17.66 9.94 10.33
CA TYR A 190 -16.87 11.10 10.73
C TYR A 190 -15.49 10.62 11.18
N GLY A 191 -14.48 10.91 10.38
CA GLY A 191 -13.15 10.38 10.56
C GLY A 191 -12.08 11.03 9.71
N ILE A 192 -10.96 10.35 9.59
CA ILE A 192 -9.81 10.72 8.78
C ILE A 192 -9.50 9.55 7.85
N LYS A 193 -9.45 9.82 6.55
CA LYS A 193 -9.08 8.81 5.57
C LYS A 193 -7.56 8.77 5.37
N PHE A 194 -7.00 7.57 5.39
CA PHE A 194 -5.60 7.31 5.06
C PHE A 194 -5.54 6.29 3.93
N ALA A 195 -4.64 6.50 2.98
CA ALA A 195 -4.21 5.47 2.04
C ALA A 195 -2.98 4.76 2.63
N MET A 196 -2.96 3.44 2.53
CA MET A 196 -1.81 2.60 2.89
C MET A 196 -1.37 1.77 1.70
N LEU A 197 -0.06 1.66 1.49
CA LEU A 197 0.54 0.82 0.46
C LEU A 197 1.41 -0.23 1.14
N ALA A 198 1.23 -1.49 0.77
CA ALA A 198 1.93 -2.61 1.38
C ALA A 198 2.35 -3.64 0.33
N THR A 199 3.23 -4.54 0.71
CA THR A 199 3.62 -5.73 -0.06
C THR A 199 3.71 -6.95 0.85
N ARG A 200 3.76 -8.15 0.26
CA ARG A 200 3.81 -9.40 1.00
C ARG A 200 4.47 -10.49 0.17
N PRO A 201 5.48 -11.20 0.71
CA PRO A 201 6.20 -12.22 -0.05
C PRO A 201 5.35 -13.47 -0.33
N ASP A 202 4.51 -13.89 0.63
CA ASP A 202 3.75 -15.12 0.61
C ASP A 202 2.41 -15.02 1.39
N THR A 203 1.74 -16.14 1.62
CA THR A 203 0.48 -16.23 2.36
C THR A 203 0.65 -16.35 3.88
N ILE A 204 1.88 -16.36 4.40
CA ILE A 204 2.15 -16.52 5.82
C ILE A 204 1.64 -15.29 6.59
N ARG A 205 0.99 -15.53 7.72
CA ARG A 205 0.42 -14.48 8.57
C ARG A 205 1.50 -13.53 9.12
N ASN A 206 1.17 -12.25 9.20
CA ASN A 206 2.00 -11.18 9.77
C ASN A 206 3.32 -10.91 9.04
N ASN A 207 3.44 -11.22 7.75
CA ASN A 207 4.60 -10.90 6.92
C ASN A 207 4.37 -9.74 5.93
N ARG A 208 3.30 -8.97 6.11
CA ARG A 208 3.03 -7.77 5.31
C ARG A 208 3.93 -6.63 5.74
N VAL A 209 4.53 -5.97 4.77
CA VAL A 209 5.37 -4.77 4.98
C VAL A 209 4.60 -3.56 4.46
N ILE A 210 4.34 -2.61 5.34
CA ILE A 210 3.76 -1.32 4.98
C ILE A 210 4.86 -0.44 4.42
N LEU A 211 4.74 -0.06 3.15
CA LEU A 211 5.75 0.71 2.40
C LEU A 211 5.57 2.21 2.54
N ASP A 212 4.31 2.65 2.58
CA ASP A 212 3.96 4.07 2.68
C ASP A 212 2.57 4.25 3.31
N ILE A 213 2.35 5.41 3.89
CA ILE A 213 1.08 5.87 4.44
C ILE A 213 0.92 7.34 4.08
N ALA A 214 -0.27 7.73 3.67
CA ALA A 214 -0.56 9.13 3.40
C ALA A 214 -1.99 9.50 3.82
N PRO A 215 -2.23 10.68 4.40
CA PRO A 215 -3.57 11.17 4.62
C PRO A 215 -4.21 11.50 3.28
N VAL A 216 -5.48 11.14 3.13
CA VAL A 216 -6.29 11.51 1.97
C VAL A 216 -6.99 12.83 2.31
N PRO A 217 -6.82 13.89 1.49
CA PRO A 217 -7.48 15.16 1.74
C PRO A 217 -9.01 15.01 1.77
N ALA A 218 -9.65 15.57 2.77
CA ALA A 218 -11.11 15.62 2.84
C ALA A 218 -11.64 16.56 1.76
N GLY A 219 -12.70 16.13 1.06
CA GLY A 219 -13.42 16.96 0.10
C GLY A 219 -13.63 16.32 -1.27
N LYS A 220 -14.62 16.84 -1.99
CA LYS A 220 -14.89 16.49 -3.39
C LYS A 220 -13.91 17.23 -4.29
N GLY A 221 -12.94 16.54 -4.84
CA GLY A 221 -11.99 17.12 -5.79
C GLY A 221 -11.27 16.04 -6.58
N TYR A 222 -10.73 16.39 -7.74
CA TYR A 222 -9.86 15.53 -8.50
C TYR A 222 -8.66 15.16 -7.62
N GLY A 223 -8.49 13.89 -7.43
CA GLY A 223 -7.31 13.39 -6.76
C GLY A 223 -7.55 12.62 -5.49
N GLY A 224 -8.62 12.69 -4.82
CA GLY A 224 -8.92 11.91 -3.65
C GLY A 224 -7.94 10.77 -3.31
N GLU A 225 -8.42 9.64 -2.94
CA GLU A 225 -7.61 8.46 -2.58
C GLU A 225 -6.73 7.95 -3.73
N ALA A 226 -7.31 7.82 -4.94
CA ALA A 226 -6.57 7.26 -6.08
C ALA A 226 -5.36 8.14 -6.47
N ARG A 227 -5.46 9.47 -6.35
CA ARG A 227 -4.31 10.36 -6.60
C ARG A 227 -3.23 10.18 -5.54
N VAL A 228 -3.62 10.09 -4.28
CA VAL A 228 -2.67 9.84 -3.19
C VAL A 228 -1.96 8.49 -3.40
N ALA A 229 -2.70 7.45 -3.79
CA ALA A 229 -2.15 6.14 -4.09
C ALA A 229 -1.16 6.19 -5.27
N ILE A 230 -1.46 6.92 -6.34
CA ILE A 230 -0.54 7.13 -7.47
C ILE A 230 0.76 7.79 -7.00
N ASP A 231 0.68 8.84 -6.19
CA ASP A 231 1.87 9.52 -5.67
C ASP A 231 2.72 8.58 -4.78
N MET A 232 2.08 7.66 -4.04
CA MET A 232 2.78 6.65 -3.24
C MET A 232 3.46 5.60 -4.14
N ILE A 233 2.77 5.13 -5.18
CA ILE A 233 3.28 4.17 -6.16
C ILE A 233 4.46 4.77 -6.93
N ASP A 234 4.35 6.03 -7.37
CA ASP A 234 5.45 6.73 -8.07
C ASP A 234 6.71 6.77 -7.22
N ARG A 235 6.59 6.96 -5.90
CA ARG A 235 7.73 6.89 -4.98
C ARG A 235 8.35 5.49 -4.86
N VAL A 236 7.56 4.43 -4.97
CA VAL A 236 8.09 3.04 -4.99
C VAL A 236 8.82 2.78 -6.29
N VAL A 237 8.21 3.13 -7.42
CA VAL A 237 8.80 2.90 -8.76
C VAL A 237 10.05 3.74 -9.02
N ALA A 238 10.13 4.92 -8.41
CA ALA A 238 11.28 5.82 -8.53
C ALA A 238 12.51 5.35 -7.74
N ASP A 239 12.36 4.40 -6.83
CA ASP A 239 13.47 3.85 -6.04
C ASP A 239 14.24 2.81 -6.86
N PRO A 240 15.54 3.07 -7.17
CA PRO A 240 16.34 2.17 -7.99
C PRO A 240 16.66 0.83 -7.33
N ASP A 241 16.52 0.74 -6.00
CA ASP A 241 16.86 -0.45 -5.23
C ASP A 241 15.73 -1.50 -5.19
N VAL A 242 14.56 -1.16 -5.74
CA VAL A 242 13.41 -2.05 -5.78
C VAL A 242 12.83 -2.16 -7.19
N ARG A 243 12.22 -3.31 -7.48
CA ARG A 243 11.44 -3.54 -8.68
C ARG A 243 10.01 -3.91 -8.31
N CYS A 244 9.08 -3.09 -8.73
CA CYS A 244 7.65 -3.37 -8.63
C CYS A 244 7.12 -3.74 -10.02
N ASP A 245 6.44 -4.89 -10.14
CA ASP A 245 5.90 -5.37 -11.43
C ASP A 245 4.40 -5.03 -11.58
N GLY A 246 3.74 -4.67 -10.49
CA GLY A 246 2.32 -4.31 -10.55
C GLY A 246 1.70 -3.91 -9.22
N LEU A 247 0.42 -3.60 -9.29
CA LEU A 247 -0.38 -3.20 -8.14
C LEU A 247 -1.77 -3.82 -8.15
N CYS A 248 -2.30 -4.08 -6.96
CA CYS A 248 -3.70 -4.41 -6.72
C CYS A 248 -4.36 -3.24 -5.99
N TYR A 249 -5.44 -2.74 -6.55
CA TYR A 249 -6.23 -1.66 -5.96
C TYR A 249 -7.73 -1.89 -6.19
N ASP A 250 -8.57 -1.22 -5.44
CA ASP A 250 -10.02 -1.32 -5.58
C ASP A 250 -10.56 -0.54 -6.81
N GLY A 251 -11.87 -0.41 -6.93
CA GLY A 251 -12.56 0.33 -7.99
C GLY A 251 -12.30 1.84 -8.01
N ALA A 252 -11.55 2.40 -7.05
CA ALA A 252 -11.12 3.80 -7.09
C ALA A 252 -10.11 4.05 -8.24
N PHE A 253 -9.39 3.01 -8.68
CA PHE A 253 -8.49 3.08 -9.84
C PHE A 253 -9.29 2.94 -11.12
N ARG A 254 -9.33 4.03 -11.90
CA ARG A 254 -10.04 4.11 -13.20
C ARG A 254 -9.16 4.73 -14.25
N GLY A 255 -9.53 4.55 -15.50
CA GLY A 255 -9.00 5.14 -16.72
C GLY A 255 -7.63 5.79 -16.62
N THR A 256 -7.59 7.03 -16.17
CA THR A 256 -6.34 7.82 -16.11
C THR A 256 -5.34 7.27 -15.09
N HIS A 257 -5.80 6.69 -13.98
CA HIS A 257 -4.93 6.09 -12.96
C HIS A 257 -4.30 4.80 -13.48
N ILE A 258 -5.09 3.97 -14.17
CA ILE A 258 -4.61 2.72 -14.80
C ILE A 258 -3.58 3.06 -15.88
N ASP A 259 -3.89 4.03 -16.76
CA ASP A 259 -2.97 4.46 -17.81
C ASP A 259 -1.66 5.01 -17.24
N HIS A 260 -1.72 5.78 -16.14
CA HIS A 260 -0.54 6.26 -15.44
C HIS A 260 0.34 5.12 -14.92
N ALA A 261 -0.24 4.16 -14.20
CA ALA A 261 0.47 3.02 -13.65
C ALA A 261 1.08 2.14 -14.77
N MET A 262 0.34 1.86 -15.84
CA MET A 262 0.83 1.10 -16.98
C MET A 262 2.00 1.81 -17.69
N LYS A 263 1.97 3.14 -17.80
CA LYS A 263 3.12 3.91 -18.33
C LYS A 263 4.37 3.80 -17.48
N ARG A 264 4.24 3.54 -16.18
CA ARG A 264 5.35 3.25 -15.26
C ARG A 264 5.84 1.81 -15.33
N GLY A 265 5.23 0.98 -16.18
CA GLY A 265 5.59 -0.44 -16.34
C GLY A 265 4.85 -1.38 -15.40
N LEU A 266 3.83 -0.90 -14.68
CA LEU A 266 3.10 -1.67 -13.72
C LEU A 266 1.88 -2.37 -14.32
N SER A 267 1.73 -3.64 -14.04
CA SER A 267 0.50 -4.40 -14.22
C SER A 267 -0.56 -3.93 -13.22
N VAL A 268 -1.79 -3.66 -13.66
CA VAL A 268 -2.85 -3.15 -12.77
C VAL A 268 -3.94 -4.19 -12.60
N LEU A 269 -4.14 -4.64 -11.38
CA LEU A 269 -5.23 -5.52 -10.98
C LEU A 269 -6.26 -4.71 -10.18
N SER A 270 -7.34 -4.34 -10.85
CA SER A 270 -8.48 -3.64 -10.24
C SER A 270 -9.76 -4.01 -10.97
N PRO A 271 -10.95 -3.92 -10.32
CA PRO A 271 -12.21 -4.24 -10.97
C PRO A 271 -12.45 -3.39 -12.21
N ILE A 272 -13.08 -3.96 -13.22
CA ILE A 272 -13.56 -3.21 -14.38
C ILE A 272 -14.83 -2.46 -13.98
N HIS A 273 -14.89 -1.19 -14.34
CA HIS A 273 -16.12 -0.39 -14.14
C HIS A 273 -17.24 -0.90 -15.04
N ASP A 274 -18.48 -0.92 -14.56
CA ASP A 274 -19.63 -1.49 -15.29
C ASP A 274 -19.85 -0.88 -16.67
N GLY A 275 -19.62 0.43 -16.82
CA GLY A 275 -19.67 1.11 -18.11
C GLY A 275 -18.62 0.64 -19.11
N THR A 276 -17.52 0.06 -18.65
CA THR A 276 -16.39 -0.41 -19.46
C THR A 276 -16.50 -1.89 -19.83
N ARG A 277 -17.42 -2.63 -19.22
CA ARG A 277 -17.68 -4.04 -19.53
C ARG A 277 -18.38 -4.24 -20.86
N LYS A 278 -19.06 -3.22 -21.36
CA LYS A 278 -19.82 -3.27 -22.62
C LYS A 278 -18.89 -3.50 -23.80
N PRO A 279 -19.33 -4.27 -24.82
CA PRO A 279 -18.57 -4.48 -26.03
C PRO A 279 -18.22 -3.15 -26.71
N ALA A 280 -16.95 -3.01 -27.13
CA ALA A 280 -16.46 -1.87 -27.88
C ALA A 280 -15.59 -2.34 -29.06
N ALA A 281 -15.81 -1.77 -30.24
CA ALA A 281 -15.07 -2.13 -31.44
C ALA A 281 -13.60 -1.69 -31.35
N LEU A 282 -12.71 -2.58 -31.70
CA LEU A 282 -11.30 -2.29 -32.03
C LEU A 282 -11.15 -2.02 -33.54
N ALA A 283 -9.97 -1.57 -33.94
CA ALA A 283 -9.68 -1.46 -35.36
C ALA A 283 -9.68 -2.87 -36.01
N PRO A 284 -10.25 -3.00 -37.22
CA PRO A 284 -10.16 -4.25 -37.97
C PRO A 284 -8.71 -4.69 -38.15
N LEU A 285 -8.48 -5.99 -38.07
CA LEU A 285 -7.15 -6.58 -38.15
C LEU A 285 -6.96 -7.33 -39.49
N ALA A 286 -6.11 -6.81 -40.35
CA ALA A 286 -5.68 -7.54 -41.54
C ALA A 286 -4.80 -8.73 -41.12
N CYS A 287 -5.13 -9.92 -41.59
CA CYS A 287 -4.48 -11.17 -41.20
C CYS A 287 -3.65 -11.75 -42.38
N PRO A 288 -2.52 -12.39 -42.08
CA PRO A 288 -1.79 -13.19 -43.09
C PRO A 288 -2.61 -14.35 -43.71
N CYS A 289 -3.72 -14.75 -43.10
CA CYS A 289 -4.63 -15.74 -43.69
C CYS A 289 -5.43 -15.21 -44.90
N GLY A 290 -5.33 -13.90 -45.18
CA GLY A 290 -6.06 -13.23 -46.29
C GLY A 290 -7.38 -12.56 -45.85
N GLU A 291 -7.84 -12.79 -44.64
CA GLU A 291 -9.09 -12.24 -44.11
C GLU A 291 -8.84 -10.99 -43.24
N VAL A 292 -9.90 -10.21 -43.03
CA VAL A 292 -9.93 -9.07 -42.12
C VAL A 292 -10.80 -9.44 -40.93
N HIS A 293 -10.17 -9.62 -39.78
CA HIS A 293 -10.87 -9.98 -38.53
C HIS A 293 -11.49 -8.74 -37.88
N ASP A 294 -12.74 -8.85 -37.47
CA ASP A 294 -13.49 -7.80 -36.76
C ASP A 294 -13.31 -7.98 -35.26
N LEU A 295 -12.36 -7.22 -34.69
CA LEU A 295 -11.98 -7.31 -33.29
C LEU A 295 -12.78 -6.36 -32.41
N TRP A 296 -13.13 -6.87 -31.24
CA TRP A 296 -13.88 -6.17 -30.18
C TRP A 296 -13.21 -6.36 -28.82
N THR A 297 -13.56 -5.49 -27.88
CA THR A 297 -13.26 -5.70 -26.46
C THR A 297 -14.54 -5.99 -25.73
N GLU A 298 -14.54 -6.95 -24.82
CA GLU A 298 -15.63 -7.26 -23.93
C GLU A 298 -15.11 -7.74 -22.58
N ASP A 299 -15.54 -7.10 -21.51
CA ASP A 299 -15.16 -7.47 -20.14
C ASP A 299 -13.63 -7.66 -19.94
N GLY A 300 -12.84 -6.76 -20.52
CA GLY A 300 -11.37 -6.79 -20.45
C GLY A 300 -10.68 -7.76 -21.40
N ARG A 301 -11.41 -8.40 -22.30
CA ARG A 301 -10.90 -9.40 -23.28
C ARG A 301 -10.85 -8.82 -24.68
N ILE A 302 -9.97 -9.40 -25.51
CA ILE A 302 -10.06 -9.26 -26.94
C ILE A 302 -10.98 -10.39 -27.46
N CYS A 303 -11.96 -10.01 -28.28
CA CYS A 303 -12.88 -10.94 -28.90
C CYS A 303 -12.89 -10.74 -30.42
N GLU A 304 -13.07 -11.80 -31.17
CA GLU A 304 -13.38 -11.78 -32.59
C GLU A 304 -14.92 -11.85 -32.75
N ARG A 305 -15.49 -10.91 -33.51
CA ARG A 305 -16.89 -10.97 -33.85
C ARG A 305 -17.12 -11.88 -35.03
N GLN A 306 -17.85 -12.92 -34.83
CA GLN A 306 -18.26 -13.88 -35.82
C GLN A 306 -19.76 -13.72 -36.14
N ILE A 307 -20.16 -14.01 -37.38
CA ILE A 307 -21.54 -14.11 -37.79
C ILE A 307 -21.85 -15.60 -37.90
N LEU A 308 -22.74 -16.06 -37.05
CA LEU A 308 -23.19 -17.46 -37.08
C LEU A 308 -24.07 -17.72 -38.30
N ASP A 309 -24.26 -18.99 -38.65
CA ASP A 309 -25.14 -19.40 -39.77
C ASP A 309 -26.57 -18.92 -39.62
N THR A 310 -26.99 -18.63 -38.38
CA THR A 310 -28.28 -17.99 -38.05
C THR A 310 -28.35 -16.49 -38.37
N GLY A 311 -27.23 -15.86 -38.75
CA GLY A 311 -27.10 -14.42 -38.92
C GLY A 311 -26.85 -13.66 -37.58
N GLU A 312 -26.83 -14.36 -36.46
CA GLU A 312 -26.55 -13.77 -35.15
C GLU A 312 -25.07 -13.40 -35.00
N LYS A 313 -24.81 -12.25 -34.38
CA LYS A 313 -23.46 -11.79 -34.07
C LYS A 313 -23.00 -12.35 -32.74
N HIS A 314 -21.93 -13.09 -32.73
CA HIS A 314 -21.31 -13.69 -31.53
C HIS A 314 -19.92 -13.12 -31.32
N LEU A 315 -19.58 -12.78 -30.07
CA LEU A 315 -18.23 -12.40 -29.68
C LEU A 315 -17.51 -13.60 -29.08
N GLN A 316 -16.52 -14.12 -29.79
CA GLN A 316 -15.69 -15.21 -29.33
C GLN A 316 -14.38 -14.67 -28.76
N ALA A 317 -14.06 -15.01 -27.50
CA ALA A 317 -12.82 -14.60 -26.86
C ALA A 317 -11.60 -15.20 -27.57
N CYS A 318 -10.61 -14.37 -27.87
CA CYS A 318 -9.36 -14.80 -28.46
C CYS A 318 -8.45 -15.42 -27.38
N PRO A 319 -7.89 -16.63 -27.60
CA PRO A 319 -6.89 -17.19 -26.70
C PRO A 319 -5.67 -16.29 -26.55
N VAL A 320 -5.23 -16.05 -25.31
CA VAL A 320 -4.11 -15.17 -25.00
C VAL A 320 -2.86 -15.99 -24.74
N GLY A 321 -1.80 -15.72 -25.50
CA GLY A 321 -0.50 -16.35 -25.30
C GLY A 321 0.40 -15.59 -24.33
N LYS A 322 0.53 -14.27 -24.49
CA LYS A 322 1.50 -13.48 -23.73
C LYS A 322 1.06 -12.04 -23.54
N ILE A 323 1.29 -11.50 -22.34
CA ILE A 323 1.24 -10.06 -22.04
C ILE A 323 2.66 -9.60 -21.73
N PHE A 324 3.09 -8.49 -22.33
CA PHE A 324 4.41 -7.92 -22.09
C PHE A 324 4.44 -6.41 -22.27
N SER A 325 5.45 -5.77 -21.68
CA SER A 325 5.69 -4.35 -21.84
C SER A 325 7.03 -4.09 -22.54
N ARG A 326 7.16 -2.95 -23.20
CA ARG A 326 8.41 -2.43 -23.76
C ARG A 326 8.65 -1.04 -23.24
N ARG A 327 9.85 -0.79 -22.72
CA ARG A 327 10.29 0.53 -22.29
C ARG A 327 10.66 1.37 -23.51
N ASN A 328 10.13 2.60 -23.55
CA ASN A 328 10.47 3.61 -24.56
C ASN A 328 11.75 4.37 -24.17
N ALA A 329 12.28 5.16 -25.09
CA ALA A 329 13.43 6.03 -24.83
C ALA A 329 13.15 7.09 -23.74
N ASP A 330 11.91 7.56 -23.62
CA ASP A 330 11.46 8.51 -22.57
C ASP A 330 11.21 7.86 -21.20
N GLY A 331 11.51 6.55 -21.07
CA GLY A 331 11.30 5.78 -19.85
C GLY A 331 9.89 5.29 -19.62
N SER A 332 8.90 5.71 -20.43
CA SER A 332 7.53 5.19 -20.36
C SER A 332 7.44 3.77 -20.94
N HIS A 333 6.37 3.06 -20.63
CA HIS A 333 6.12 1.71 -21.13
C HIS A 333 4.95 1.68 -22.09
N ARG A 334 5.09 0.85 -23.15
CA ARG A 334 4.00 0.41 -24.03
C ARG A 334 3.68 -1.03 -23.73
N TRP A 335 2.40 -1.35 -23.73
CA TRP A 335 1.92 -2.67 -23.38
C TRP A 335 1.29 -3.37 -24.56
N TYR A 336 1.54 -4.66 -24.66
CA TYR A 336 1.10 -5.51 -25.76
C TYR A 336 0.55 -6.83 -25.22
N ILE A 337 -0.39 -7.39 -26.00
CA ILE A 337 -0.88 -8.74 -25.82
C ILE A 337 -0.68 -9.51 -27.11
N GLU A 338 -0.25 -10.75 -27.02
CA GLU A 338 -0.26 -11.73 -28.09
C GLU A 338 -1.47 -12.64 -27.91
N PHE A 339 -2.24 -12.83 -28.98
CA PHE A 339 -3.46 -13.62 -28.98
C PHE A 339 -3.63 -14.31 -30.32
N ALA A 340 -4.35 -15.45 -30.34
CA ALA A 340 -4.73 -16.12 -31.58
C ALA A 340 -6.17 -15.75 -31.96
N THR A 341 -6.43 -15.52 -33.25
CA THR A 341 -7.80 -15.36 -33.75
C THR A 341 -8.51 -16.70 -33.78
N PRO A 342 -9.72 -16.84 -33.18
CA PRO A 342 -10.44 -18.11 -33.12
C PRO A 342 -10.76 -18.69 -34.50
N SER A 343 -11.02 -17.84 -35.50
CA SER A 343 -11.40 -18.30 -36.85
C SER A 343 -10.27 -18.93 -37.66
N CYS A 344 -9.02 -18.47 -37.48
CA CYS A 344 -7.91 -18.99 -38.29
C CYS A 344 -6.67 -19.45 -37.50
N GLY A 345 -6.66 -19.25 -36.17
CA GLY A 345 -5.54 -19.62 -35.29
C GLY A 345 -4.28 -18.77 -35.44
N THR A 346 -4.28 -17.74 -36.27
CA THR A 346 -3.10 -16.89 -36.51
C THR A 346 -2.82 -16.03 -35.28
N VAL A 347 -1.55 -15.99 -34.84
CA VAL A 347 -1.13 -15.21 -33.68
C VAL A 347 -0.87 -13.75 -34.09
N HIS A 348 -1.52 -12.87 -33.39
CA HIS A 348 -1.42 -11.43 -33.57
C HIS A 348 -0.93 -10.72 -32.33
N ARG A 349 -0.49 -9.46 -32.52
CA ARG A 349 -0.07 -8.59 -31.42
C ARG A 349 -0.92 -7.32 -31.43
N GLN A 350 -1.57 -7.05 -30.29
CA GLN A 350 -2.38 -5.85 -30.09
C GLN A 350 -1.77 -4.98 -28.98
N ARG A 351 -1.76 -3.68 -29.19
CA ARG A 351 -1.42 -2.72 -28.15
C ARG A 351 -2.60 -2.57 -27.19
N ILE A 352 -2.33 -2.60 -25.85
CA ILE A 352 -3.36 -2.53 -24.79
C ILE A 352 -3.28 -1.28 -23.92
N ASP A 353 -2.19 -0.50 -23.97
CA ASP A 353 -2.14 0.82 -23.33
C ASP A 353 -2.86 1.88 -24.20
N THR A 354 -3.43 2.89 -23.52
CA THR A 354 -4.19 3.97 -24.18
C THR A 354 -3.29 4.85 -25.03
N THR A 355 -3.65 5.03 -26.29
CA THR A 355 -2.94 5.88 -27.25
C THR A 355 -3.55 7.30 -27.29
N ASP A 356 -2.83 8.26 -27.91
CA ASP A 356 -3.37 9.62 -28.09
C ASP A 356 -4.58 9.62 -29.03
N GLY A 357 -4.62 8.70 -30.00
CA GLY A 357 -5.79 8.49 -30.86
C GLY A 357 -7.01 7.99 -30.09
N ASP A 358 -6.80 7.11 -29.11
CA ASP A 358 -7.86 6.63 -28.22
C ASP A 358 -8.39 7.76 -27.35
N ARG A 359 -7.52 8.58 -26.74
CA ARG A 359 -7.92 9.73 -25.92
C ARG A 359 -8.76 10.75 -26.70
N LYS A 360 -8.38 11.04 -27.95
CA LYS A 360 -9.17 11.93 -28.83
C LYS A 360 -10.60 11.43 -29.07
N ARG A 361 -10.81 10.11 -29.01
CA ARG A 361 -12.11 9.46 -29.17
C ARG A 361 -12.83 9.23 -27.84
N GLY A 362 -12.25 9.63 -26.71
CA GLY A 362 -12.77 9.33 -25.37
C GLY A 362 -12.69 7.87 -24.98
N TYR A 363 -11.85 7.07 -25.67
CA TYR A 363 -11.69 5.64 -25.43
C TYR A 363 -10.47 5.38 -24.55
N ASN A 364 -10.65 4.67 -23.44
CA ASN A 364 -9.57 4.24 -22.56
C ASN A 364 -9.24 2.77 -22.79
N ARG A 365 -8.35 2.53 -23.74
CA ARG A 365 -7.93 1.17 -24.11
C ARG A 365 -7.35 0.40 -22.94
N ALA A 366 -6.53 1.04 -22.09
CA ALA A 366 -5.93 0.41 -20.94
C ALA A 366 -6.98 -0.11 -19.94
N GLU A 367 -8.12 0.51 -19.84
CA GLU A 367 -9.23 0.06 -19.00
C GLU A 367 -10.04 -1.07 -19.65
N HIS A 368 -10.21 -1.01 -20.97
CA HIS A 368 -10.94 -2.04 -21.71
C HIS A 368 -10.13 -3.34 -21.90
N LEU A 369 -8.80 -3.25 -21.97
CA LEU A 369 -7.90 -4.38 -22.23
C LEU A 369 -6.83 -4.49 -21.15
N ARG A 370 -7.09 -5.15 -20.08
CA ARG A 370 -6.12 -5.41 -19.01
C ARG A 370 -6.15 -6.89 -18.58
N GLN A 371 -5.69 -7.17 -17.36
CA GLN A 371 -5.46 -8.52 -16.84
C GLN A 371 -6.72 -9.38 -16.67
N HIS A 372 -7.87 -8.93 -17.14
CA HIS A 372 -9.08 -9.74 -17.22
C HIS A 372 -9.09 -10.72 -18.40
N ILE A 373 -8.06 -10.69 -19.22
CA ILE A 373 -7.92 -11.59 -20.36
C ILE A 373 -7.67 -13.00 -19.84
N LYS A 374 -8.50 -13.94 -20.25
CA LYS A 374 -8.36 -15.36 -19.89
C LYS A 374 -7.20 -15.97 -20.66
N THR A 375 -6.40 -16.77 -19.97
CA THR A 375 -5.41 -17.66 -20.56
C THR A 375 -6.05 -18.96 -21.01
N ASP A 376 -5.29 -19.84 -21.66
CA ASP A 376 -5.81 -21.13 -22.19
C ASP A 376 -6.39 -22.05 -21.12
N ASP A 377 -6.00 -21.92 -19.86
CA ASP A 377 -6.54 -22.62 -18.67
C ASP A 377 -7.90 -22.05 -18.21
N GLY A 378 -8.40 -21.00 -18.86
CA GLY A 378 -9.70 -20.43 -18.58
C GLY A 378 -9.73 -19.35 -17.50
N ASP A 379 -8.65 -19.16 -16.73
CA ASP A 379 -8.54 -18.15 -15.68
C ASP A 379 -7.79 -16.91 -16.15
N SER A 380 -8.29 -15.72 -15.83
CA SER A 380 -7.54 -14.50 -16.06
C SER A 380 -6.51 -14.25 -14.96
N VAL A 381 -5.50 -13.44 -15.26
CA VAL A 381 -4.56 -12.96 -14.22
C VAL A 381 -5.31 -12.24 -13.11
N TYR A 382 -6.37 -11.52 -13.44
CA TYR A 382 -7.24 -10.87 -12.46
C TYR A 382 -7.89 -11.91 -11.54
N ASP A 383 -8.52 -12.94 -12.06
CA ASP A 383 -9.22 -13.96 -11.27
C ASP A 383 -8.27 -14.64 -10.27
N ARG A 384 -7.05 -14.96 -10.71
CA ARG A 384 -6.03 -15.61 -9.86
C ARG A 384 -5.40 -14.69 -8.82
N CYS A 385 -5.21 -13.42 -9.14
CA CYS A 385 -4.31 -12.55 -8.38
C CYS A 385 -5.03 -11.40 -7.66
N TYR A 386 -6.24 -11.02 -8.04
CA TYR A 386 -6.96 -9.91 -7.41
C TYR A 386 -7.24 -10.15 -5.91
N GLY A 387 -7.38 -11.41 -5.50
CA GLY A 387 -7.46 -11.78 -4.08
C GLY A 387 -6.26 -11.31 -3.23
N TRP A 388 -5.13 -10.91 -3.84
CA TRP A 388 -4.03 -10.26 -3.11
C TRP A 388 -4.44 -8.95 -2.46
N ARG A 389 -5.47 -8.27 -2.97
CA ARG A 389 -6.05 -7.07 -2.36
C ARG A 389 -6.53 -7.30 -0.92
N GLU A 390 -6.92 -8.54 -0.55
CA GLU A 390 -7.29 -8.91 0.82
C GLU A 390 -6.18 -8.61 1.84
N ASP A 391 -4.92 -8.46 1.38
CA ASP A 391 -3.81 -8.06 2.26
C ASP A 391 -4.00 -6.65 2.79
N SER A 392 -4.52 -5.71 1.99
CA SER A 392 -4.84 -4.36 2.46
C SER A 392 -6.06 -4.34 3.37
N GLU A 393 -7.10 -5.09 3.08
CA GLU A 393 -8.28 -5.25 3.95
C GLU A 393 -7.88 -5.85 5.30
N SER A 394 -7.01 -6.85 5.29
CA SER A 394 -6.47 -7.45 6.50
C SER A 394 -5.62 -6.48 7.34
N LEU A 395 -4.90 -5.55 6.70
CA LEU A 395 -4.19 -4.46 7.39
C LEU A 395 -5.17 -3.47 8.00
N ASN A 396 -6.20 -3.07 7.27
CA ASN A 396 -7.27 -2.18 7.75
C ASN A 396 -7.99 -2.80 8.96
N ASN A 397 -8.35 -4.08 8.87
CA ASN A 397 -8.95 -4.81 9.99
C ASN A 397 -7.99 -4.93 11.20
N THR A 398 -6.69 -5.08 10.96
CA THR A 398 -5.69 -5.06 12.03
C THR A 398 -5.60 -3.68 12.67
N LEU A 399 -5.63 -2.61 11.88
CA LEU A 399 -5.67 -1.23 12.36
C LEU A 399 -6.88 -1.00 13.27
N ASP A 400 -8.06 -1.39 12.84
CA ASP A 400 -9.30 -1.23 13.59
C ASP A 400 -9.30 -1.99 14.92
N ARG A 401 -8.70 -3.18 14.95
CA ARG A 401 -8.65 -4.01 16.16
C ARG A 401 -7.54 -3.59 17.14
N THR A 402 -6.44 -3.07 16.64
CA THR A 402 -5.26 -2.79 17.47
C THR A 402 -5.08 -1.32 17.77
N LEU A 403 -5.27 -0.41 16.83
CA LEU A 403 -5.02 1.00 17.05
C LEU A 403 -6.23 1.67 17.72
N TYR A 404 -6.22 1.75 19.04
CA TYR A 404 -7.25 2.44 19.84
C TYR A 404 -8.69 1.95 19.56
N GLY A 405 -8.86 0.71 19.12
CA GLY A 405 -10.17 0.18 18.72
C GLY A 405 -10.77 0.92 17.53
N GLY A 406 -9.97 1.19 16.51
CA GLY A 406 -10.41 1.86 15.26
C GLY A 406 -10.69 3.35 15.41
N ARG A 407 -10.20 3.98 16.49
CA ARG A 407 -10.42 5.41 16.74
C ARG A 407 -9.11 6.19 16.75
N MET A 408 -9.03 7.25 15.97
CA MET A 408 -7.94 8.22 16.04
C MET A 408 -8.03 9.01 17.34
N ILE A 409 -6.93 9.12 18.09
CA ILE A 409 -6.89 9.88 19.35
C ILE A 409 -6.23 11.24 19.21
N ALA A 410 -5.74 11.56 18.01
CA ALA A 410 -5.05 12.80 17.71
C ALA A 410 -5.98 13.81 17.03
N TYR A 411 -5.84 15.08 17.36
CA TYR A 411 -6.71 16.15 16.85
C TYR A 411 -6.15 16.85 15.61
N THR A 412 -4.83 16.92 15.46
CA THR A 412 -4.15 17.61 14.35
C THR A 412 -3.67 16.61 13.31
N ALA A 413 -3.65 17.01 12.03
CA ALA A 413 -3.17 16.18 10.92
C ALA A 413 -1.77 15.60 11.17
N VAL A 414 -0.84 16.44 11.64
CA VAL A 414 0.54 16.05 11.93
C VAL A 414 0.60 14.96 13.00
N ARG A 415 -0.17 15.11 14.09
CA ARG A 415 -0.21 14.11 15.16
C ARG A 415 -0.91 12.82 14.73
N GLN A 416 -1.91 12.90 13.86
CA GLN A 416 -2.56 11.75 13.25
C GLN A 416 -1.56 10.97 12.38
N LEU A 417 -0.73 11.68 11.62
CA LEU A 417 0.34 11.08 10.82
C LEU A 417 1.36 10.33 11.70
N THR A 418 1.80 10.91 12.83
CA THR A 418 2.72 10.24 13.76
C THR A 418 2.10 9.00 14.42
N VAL A 419 0.78 8.98 14.62
CA VAL A 419 0.05 7.79 15.11
C VAL A 419 0.07 6.68 14.06
N MET A 420 -0.23 7.01 12.81
CA MET A 420 -0.23 6.04 11.71
C MET A 420 1.17 5.53 11.38
N LEU A 421 2.19 6.39 11.43
CA LEU A 421 3.59 5.98 11.32
C LEU A 421 3.99 4.99 12.42
N GLY A 422 3.54 5.22 13.66
CA GLY A 422 3.75 4.29 14.76
C GLY A 422 3.14 2.92 14.48
N PHE A 423 1.93 2.87 13.92
CA PHE A 423 1.30 1.62 13.48
C PHE A 423 2.15 0.90 12.43
N ALA A 424 2.58 1.60 11.37
CA ALA A 424 3.40 0.99 10.31
C ALA A 424 4.72 0.45 10.84
N LEU A 425 5.42 1.23 11.67
CA LEU A 425 6.68 0.82 12.31
C LEU A 425 6.51 -0.45 13.14
N GLY A 426 5.46 -0.49 13.96
CA GLY A 426 5.19 -1.66 14.79
C GLY A 426 4.84 -2.91 13.97
N ARG A 427 4.05 -2.75 12.90
CA ARG A 427 3.69 -3.87 12.00
C ARG A 427 4.90 -4.38 11.23
N ASN A 428 5.72 -3.49 10.69
CA ASN A 428 6.94 -3.85 9.98
C ASN A 428 7.96 -4.54 10.91
N ALA A 429 8.07 -4.09 12.15
CA ALA A 429 8.90 -4.72 13.16
C ALA A 429 8.47 -6.17 13.44
N ILE A 430 7.16 -6.42 13.56
CA ILE A 430 6.62 -7.78 13.73
C ILE A 430 6.92 -8.63 12.49
N ALA A 431 6.73 -8.11 11.29
CA ALA A 431 7.02 -8.83 10.05
C ALA A 431 8.50 -9.23 9.98
N ALA A 432 9.41 -8.30 10.25
CA ALA A 432 10.85 -8.54 10.29
C ALA A 432 11.26 -9.58 11.36
N TYR A 433 10.68 -9.48 12.56
CA TYR A 433 10.97 -10.41 13.67
C TYR A 433 10.54 -11.83 13.35
N LEU A 434 9.33 -12.01 12.81
CA LEU A 434 8.80 -13.32 12.45
C LEU A 434 9.54 -13.91 11.25
N HIS A 435 9.93 -13.09 10.28
CA HIS A 435 10.78 -13.56 9.16
C HIS A 435 12.09 -14.12 9.67
N ARG A 436 12.81 -13.37 10.49
CA ARG A 436 14.08 -13.82 11.10
C ARG A 436 13.95 -15.11 11.93
N ARG A 437 12.80 -15.33 12.58
CA ARG A 437 12.55 -16.59 13.34
C ARG A 437 12.25 -17.79 12.44
N ARG A 438 11.74 -17.55 11.24
CA ARG A 438 11.45 -18.60 10.25
C ARG A 438 12.68 -18.96 9.43
N HIS A 439 13.60 -18.02 9.25
CA HIS A 439 14.82 -18.15 8.44
C HIS A 439 16.07 -17.89 9.28
N PRO A 440 16.38 -18.76 10.26
CA PRO A 440 17.53 -18.57 11.16
C PRO A 440 18.85 -18.61 10.41
N ASP A 441 18.95 -19.38 9.34
CA ASP A 441 20.19 -19.64 8.57
C ASP A 441 20.61 -18.44 7.71
N GLU A 442 19.70 -17.55 7.34
CA GLU A 442 20.01 -16.32 6.60
C GLU A 442 20.79 -15.29 7.45
N ARG A 443 20.97 -15.54 8.75
CA ARG A 443 21.78 -14.71 9.66
C ARG A 443 23.30 -15.02 9.62
N ALA A 444 23.67 -16.15 9.01
CA ALA A 444 25.05 -16.63 9.05
C ALA A 444 25.84 -16.27 7.78
N ALA A 445 25.20 -15.68 6.80
CA ALA A 445 25.78 -15.18 5.56
C ALA A 445 25.85 -13.65 5.54
#